data_6f2ce60926d565104e299862786713de
#
_entry.id   6f2ce60926d565104e299862786713de
#
_cell.length_a   1.000
_cell.length_b   1.000
_cell.length_c   1.000
_cell.angle_alpha   90.00
_cell.angle_beta   90.00
_cell.angle_gamma   90.00
#
_symmetry.space_group_name_H-M   'P 1'
#
loop_
_entity.id
_entity.type
_entity.pdbx_description
1 polymer ?
#
loop_
_entity_poly.entity_id
_entity_poly.type
_entity_poly.pdbx_seq_one_letter_code
_entity_poly.pdbx_strand_id
1 'polypeptide(L)'
;MPDYKYGILLQGRVSLWLKDIITEYKSNFPEAHIVLSTWNTEDVSKIDCDIIQSELPVSTYPHSNTTNHQIIGVNAGLKKINAEIILKCRTDQFIHNKKIFELFNDNCPLDKIMIPDLGTTLDDDYRASDFCQLATSKILNKFWNNITFYDGKYAISPEIYLAKNYVVNFMKDTKPWNKIMNKYFHVMKYHSDFQIEFEKLDSDERYSR
;
A
#
# COMPACT_ATOMS: atom_id res chain seq x y z
N MET A 1 18.58 -4.23 14.51
CA MET A 1 18.58 -3.84 13.08
C MET A 1 17.64 -4.79 12.37
N PRO A 2 16.96 -4.38 11.29
CA PRO A 2 16.19 -5.32 10.48
C PRO A 2 17.04 -6.46 9.95
N ASP A 3 16.45 -7.67 9.86
CA ASP A 3 17.17 -8.86 9.39
C ASP A 3 17.24 -8.91 7.85
N TYR A 4 16.35 -8.15 7.19
CA TYR A 4 16.24 -8.11 5.74
C TYR A 4 16.41 -6.68 5.21
N LYS A 5 17.05 -6.56 4.05
CA LYS A 5 17.14 -5.28 3.35
C LYS A 5 15.79 -4.89 2.75
N TYR A 6 15.09 -5.85 2.16
CA TYR A 6 13.82 -5.65 1.47
C TYR A 6 12.70 -6.49 2.08
N GLY A 7 11.49 -5.94 2.08
CA GLY A 7 10.29 -6.65 2.49
C GLY A 7 9.12 -6.37 1.56
N ILE A 8 8.22 -7.33 1.44
CA ILE A 8 6.97 -7.21 0.67
C ILE A 8 5.82 -7.52 1.59
N LEU A 9 4.98 -6.53 1.84
CA LEU A 9 3.76 -6.62 2.63
C LEU A 9 2.55 -6.71 1.71
N LEU A 10 2.03 -7.91 1.56
CA LEU A 10 0.75 -8.17 0.89
C LEU A 10 -0.40 -7.95 1.87
N GLN A 11 -1.34 -7.05 1.56
CA GLN A 11 -2.46 -6.73 2.44
C GLN A 11 -3.81 -6.87 1.73
N GLY A 12 -4.72 -7.62 2.32
CA GLY A 12 -6.08 -7.78 1.81
C GLY A 12 -6.67 -9.17 2.05
N ARG A 13 -7.77 -9.48 1.36
CA ARG A 13 -8.34 -10.83 1.33
C ARG A 13 -7.47 -11.77 0.50
N VAL A 14 -7.59 -13.06 0.71
CA VAL A 14 -6.97 -14.07 -0.14
C VAL A 14 -7.64 -14.01 -1.52
N SER A 15 -6.93 -13.51 -2.54
CA SER A 15 -7.38 -13.49 -3.93
C SER A 15 -7.01 -14.78 -4.66
N LEU A 16 -7.64 -15.02 -5.79
CA LEU A 16 -7.28 -16.16 -6.67
C LEU A 16 -5.83 -16.04 -7.17
N TRP A 17 -5.33 -14.83 -7.35
CA TRP A 17 -3.98 -14.57 -7.86
C TRP A 17 -2.90 -14.63 -6.77
N LEU A 18 -3.26 -14.62 -5.48
CA LEU A 18 -2.29 -14.45 -4.39
C LEU A 18 -1.16 -15.46 -4.42
N LYS A 19 -1.46 -16.74 -4.75
CA LYS A 19 -0.43 -17.77 -4.83
C LYS A 19 0.59 -17.50 -5.93
N ASP A 20 0.11 -17.06 -7.09
CA ASP A 20 0.96 -16.75 -8.24
C ASP A 20 1.77 -15.47 -7.99
N ILE A 21 1.17 -14.46 -7.35
CA ILE A 21 1.86 -13.25 -6.89
C ILE A 21 3.02 -13.61 -5.95
N ILE A 22 2.78 -14.44 -4.92
CA ILE A 22 3.83 -14.85 -3.99
C ILE A 22 4.92 -15.65 -4.71
N THR A 23 4.55 -16.52 -5.64
CA THR A 23 5.51 -17.31 -6.42
C THR A 23 6.40 -16.41 -7.27
N GLU A 24 5.82 -15.43 -7.94
CA GLU A 24 6.58 -14.45 -8.72
C GLU A 24 7.50 -13.61 -7.82
N TYR A 25 7.01 -13.12 -6.68
CA TYR A 25 7.81 -12.32 -5.77
C TYR A 25 8.98 -13.09 -5.15
N LYS A 26 8.79 -14.36 -4.80
CA LYS A 26 9.89 -15.22 -4.35
C LYS A 26 10.96 -15.42 -5.43
N SER A 27 10.52 -15.53 -6.69
CA SER A 27 11.45 -15.65 -7.83
C SER A 27 12.19 -14.35 -8.11
N ASN A 28 11.48 -13.22 -8.07
CA ASN A 28 12.04 -11.93 -8.42
C ASN A 28 12.86 -11.28 -7.29
N PHE A 29 12.52 -11.61 -6.02
CA PHE A 29 13.10 -11.01 -4.81
C PHE A 29 13.43 -12.10 -3.77
N PRO A 30 14.34 -13.03 -4.06
CA PRO A 30 14.62 -14.20 -3.20
C PRO A 30 15.11 -13.82 -1.80
N GLU A 31 15.70 -12.63 -1.64
CA GLU A 31 16.19 -12.11 -0.36
C GLU A 31 15.17 -11.22 0.38
N ALA A 32 13.94 -11.08 -0.14
CA ALA A 32 12.93 -10.25 0.51
C ALA A 32 12.13 -11.04 1.56
N HIS A 33 11.84 -10.41 2.69
CA HIS A 33 10.89 -10.93 3.66
C HIS A 33 9.46 -10.68 3.17
N ILE A 34 8.73 -11.74 2.78
CA ILE A 34 7.35 -11.66 2.29
C ILE A 34 6.39 -11.95 3.44
N VAL A 35 5.48 -11.03 3.71
CA VAL A 35 4.44 -11.15 4.75
C VAL A 35 3.07 -10.92 4.13
N LEU A 36 2.15 -11.86 4.36
CA LEU A 36 0.73 -11.70 4.11
C LEU A 36 0.02 -11.19 5.37
N SER A 37 -0.66 -10.06 5.26
CA SER A 37 -1.60 -9.57 6.28
C SER A 37 -3.03 -9.68 5.77
N THR A 38 -3.81 -10.56 6.38
CA THR A 38 -5.17 -10.89 5.96
C THR A 38 -6.12 -11.04 7.16
N TRP A 39 -7.30 -11.59 6.93
CA TRP A 39 -8.36 -11.73 7.94
C TRP A 39 -8.42 -13.14 8.49
N ASN A 40 -8.84 -13.27 9.76
CA ASN A 40 -9.02 -14.57 10.41
C ASN A 40 -10.11 -15.44 9.75
N THR A 41 -10.92 -14.87 8.89
CA THR A 41 -11.95 -15.57 8.10
C THR A 41 -11.41 -16.16 6.79
N GLU A 42 -10.18 -15.88 6.41
CA GLU A 42 -9.57 -16.32 5.15
C GLU A 42 -8.84 -17.67 5.32
N ASP A 43 -8.97 -18.54 4.35
CA ASP A 43 -8.18 -19.77 4.30
C ASP A 43 -6.77 -19.49 3.77
N VAL A 44 -5.80 -19.66 4.64
CA VAL A 44 -4.38 -19.45 4.35
C VAL A 44 -3.57 -20.74 4.27
N SER A 45 -4.23 -21.90 4.31
CA SER A 45 -3.57 -23.21 4.40
C SER A 45 -2.63 -23.54 3.23
N LYS A 46 -2.81 -22.88 2.09
CA LYS A 46 -2.02 -23.07 0.86
C LYS A 46 -1.06 -21.92 0.56
N ILE A 47 -0.91 -20.98 1.49
CA ILE A 47 -0.08 -19.78 1.32
C ILE A 47 1.29 -20.05 1.93
N ASP A 48 2.32 -19.91 1.12
CA ASP A 48 3.72 -20.16 1.49
C ASP A 48 4.48 -18.83 1.66
N CYS A 49 4.22 -18.14 2.77
CA CYS A 49 4.99 -16.99 3.28
C CYS A 49 4.64 -16.77 4.74
N ASP A 50 5.28 -15.81 5.39
CA ASP A 50 4.88 -15.40 6.74
C ASP A 50 3.49 -14.77 6.72
N ILE A 51 2.64 -15.15 7.70
CA ILE A 51 1.24 -14.72 7.73
C ILE A 51 0.92 -14.07 9.07
N ILE A 52 0.10 -13.01 9.01
CA ILE A 52 -0.60 -12.46 10.15
C ILE A 52 -2.08 -12.32 9.80
N GLN A 53 -2.95 -12.83 10.67
CA GLN A 53 -4.40 -12.71 10.54
C GLN A 53 -4.95 -11.77 11.60
N SER A 54 -5.85 -10.88 11.18
CA SER A 54 -6.53 -9.93 12.06
C SER A 54 -8.04 -10.14 12.01
N GLU A 55 -8.74 -9.63 13.01
CA GLU A 55 -10.20 -9.57 12.98
C GLU A 55 -10.65 -8.59 11.89
N LEU A 56 -11.69 -8.98 11.15
CA LEU A 56 -12.30 -8.13 10.14
C LEU A 56 -12.96 -6.92 10.81
N PRO A 57 -12.61 -5.68 10.43
CA PRO A 57 -13.24 -4.51 11.04
C PRO A 57 -14.72 -4.41 10.70
N VAL A 58 -15.49 -3.91 11.65
CA VAL A 58 -16.91 -3.61 11.44
C VAL A 58 -17.06 -2.48 10.43
N SER A 59 -18.02 -2.63 9.52
CA SER A 59 -18.35 -1.58 8.53
C SER A 59 -18.87 -0.33 9.23
N THR A 60 -18.44 0.84 8.75
CA THR A 60 -18.90 2.13 9.24
C THR A 60 -20.26 2.51 8.66
N TYR A 61 -21.01 3.38 9.33
CA TYR A 61 -22.33 3.85 8.93
C TYR A 61 -22.44 5.38 9.14
N PRO A 62 -23.17 6.14 8.29
CA PRO A 62 -23.92 5.73 7.09
C PRO A 62 -23.06 5.46 5.85
N HIS A 63 -21.78 5.85 5.86
CA HIS A 63 -20.85 5.63 4.76
C HIS A 63 -19.83 4.55 5.14
N SER A 64 -19.58 3.63 4.22
CA SER A 64 -18.56 2.58 4.38
C SER A 64 -17.56 2.61 3.23
N ASN A 65 -16.31 2.29 3.56
CA ASN A 65 -15.25 2.09 2.58
C ASN A 65 -14.17 1.15 3.17
N THR A 66 -13.09 0.93 2.43
CA THR A 66 -12.01 0.01 2.83
C THR A 66 -10.93 0.62 3.72
N THR A 67 -11.06 1.87 4.15
CA THR A 67 -10.03 2.59 4.93
C THR A 67 -9.62 1.83 6.19
N ASN A 68 -10.61 1.42 7.03
CA ASN A 68 -10.31 0.73 8.28
C ASN A 68 -9.69 -0.66 8.05
N HIS A 69 -10.06 -1.35 6.97
CA HIS A 69 -9.42 -2.59 6.57
C HIS A 69 -7.94 -2.36 6.24
N GLN A 70 -7.63 -1.29 5.53
CA GLN A 70 -6.25 -0.96 5.20
C GLN A 70 -5.46 -0.60 6.47
N ILE A 71 -6.00 0.25 7.35
CA ILE A 71 -5.33 0.67 8.60
C ILE A 71 -4.98 -0.55 9.45
N ILE A 72 -5.95 -1.43 9.72
CA ILE A 72 -5.73 -2.64 10.55
C ILE A 72 -4.74 -3.58 9.88
N GLY A 73 -5.00 -3.94 8.62
CA GLY A 73 -4.18 -4.93 7.92
C GLY A 73 -2.74 -4.46 7.72
N VAL A 74 -2.53 -3.20 7.31
CA VAL A 74 -1.18 -2.70 7.11
C VAL A 74 -0.43 -2.57 8.44
N ASN A 75 -1.06 -2.06 9.50
CA ASN A 75 -0.42 -1.95 10.81
C ASN A 75 -0.06 -3.33 11.40
N ALA A 76 -0.91 -4.34 11.23
CA ALA A 76 -0.59 -5.70 11.64
C ALA A 76 0.62 -6.25 10.87
N GLY A 77 0.61 -6.08 9.53
CA GLY A 77 1.71 -6.52 8.68
C GLY A 77 3.03 -5.80 8.97
N LEU A 78 3.00 -4.48 9.20
CA LEU A 78 4.21 -3.70 9.54
C LEU A 78 4.84 -4.10 10.88
N LYS A 79 4.07 -4.65 11.81
CA LYS A 79 4.60 -5.21 13.07
C LYS A 79 5.28 -6.57 12.86
N LYS A 80 4.87 -7.32 11.86
CA LYS A 80 5.40 -8.65 11.55
C LYS A 80 6.62 -8.59 10.63
N ILE A 81 6.61 -7.68 9.65
CA ILE A 81 7.67 -7.58 8.64
C ILE A 81 8.93 -6.94 9.24
N ASN A 82 10.08 -7.58 9.02
CA ASN A 82 11.36 -7.14 9.56
C ASN A 82 12.32 -6.77 8.41
N ALA A 83 12.11 -5.62 7.79
CA ALA A 83 12.89 -5.15 6.64
C ALA A 83 13.15 -3.64 6.69
N GLU A 84 14.23 -3.19 6.03
CA GLU A 84 14.59 -1.76 5.97
C GLU A 84 13.69 -0.98 5.00
N ILE A 85 13.48 -1.52 3.82
CA ILE A 85 12.65 -0.96 2.75
C ILE A 85 11.49 -1.91 2.49
N ILE A 86 10.27 -1.41 2.51
CA ILE A 86 9.07 -2.23 2.42
C ILE A 86 8.22 -1.78 1.23
N LEU A 87 7.88 -2.73 0.37
CA LEU A 87 6.85 -2.62 -0.65
C LEU A 87 5.52 -3.11 -0.05
N LYS A 88 4.61 -2.20 0.27
CA LYS A 88 3.22 -2.52 0.63
C LYS A 88 2.40 -2.59 -0.65
N CYS A 89 1.73 -3.68 -0.89
CA CYS A 89 0.82 -3.85 -2.03
C CYS A 89 -0.42 -4.66 -1.64
N ARG A 90 -1.33 -4.83 -2.59
CA ARG A 90 -2.57 -5.59 -2.40
C ARG A 90 -2.34 -7.06 -2.75
N THR A 91 -3.24 -7.91 -2.27
CA THR A 91 -3.25 -9.36 -2.54
C THR A 91 -3.80 -9.74 -3.93
N ASP A 92 -4.40 -8.77 -4.65
CA ASP A 92 -5.02 -8.93 -5.97
C ASP A 92 -4.28 -8.13 -7.06
N GLN A 93 -3.00 -7.84 -6.85
CA GLN A 93 -2.20 -6.95 -7.68
C GLN A 93 -0.80 -7.51 -7.88
N PHE A 94 -0.39 -7.70 -9.13
CA PHE A 94 1.00 -7.96 -9.48
C PHE A 94 1.79 -6.66 -9.63
N ILE A 95 3.05 -6.70 -9.26
CA ILE A 95 4.07 -5.70 -9.57
C ILE A 95 5.22 -6.43 -10.23
N HIS A 96 5.23 -6.42 -11.57
CA HIS A 96 6.14 -7.23 -12.36
C HIS A 96 7.56 -6.65 -12.47
N ASN A 97 7.76 -5.39 -12.07
CA ASN A 97 9.07 -4.78 -12.16
C ASN A 97 10.06 -5.44 -11.17
N LYS A 98 10.92 -6.33 -11.71
CA LYS A 98 11.99 -7.01 -10.95
C LYS A 98 13.02 -6.06 -10.32
N LYS A 99 13.05 -4.80 -10.77
CA LYS A 99 13.96 -3.76 -10.29
C LYS A 99 13.26 -2.71 -9.43
N ILE A 100 12.08 -3.01 -8.87
CA ILE A 100 11.29 -2.02 -8.13
C ILE A 100 12.05 -1.43 -6.93
N PHE A 101 12.86 -2.21 -6.24
CA PHE A 101 13.68 -1.74 -5.13
C PHE A 101 14.89 -0.92 -5.60
N GLU A 102 15.49 -1.27 -6.75
CA GLU A 102 16.55 -0.45 -7.37
C GLU A 102 15.95 0.90 -7.80
N LEU A 103 14.79 0.87 -8.47
CA LEU A 103 14.05 2.07 -8.87
C LEU A 103 13.80 3.01 -7.69
N PHE A 104 13.40 2.46 -6.53
CA PHE A 104 13.22 3.23 -5.30
C PHE A 104 14.53 3.87 -4.83
N ASN A 105 15.60 3.08 -4.74
CA ASN A 105 16.90 3.55 -4.25
C ASN A 105 17.47 4.66 -5.13
N ASP A 106 17.25 4.58 -6.45
CA ASP A 106 17.83 5.50 -7.43
C ASP A 106 17.03 6.80 -7.55
N ASN A 107 15.71 6.76 -7.29
CA ASN A 107 14.83 7.88 -7.62
C ASN A 107 14.10 8.49 -6.42
N CYS A 108 13.82 7.73 -5.37
CA CYS A 108 12.98 8.19 -4.28
C CYS A 108 13.79 8.63 -3.05
N PRO A 109 13.65 9.87 -2.57
CA PRO A 109 14.21 10.26 -1.29
C PRO A 109 13.71 9.36 -0.14
N LEU A 110 14.61 8.97 0.77
CA LEU A 110 14.31 8.02 1.86
C LEU A 110 13.29 8.52 2.89
N ASP A 111 12.95 9.80 2.85
CA ASP A 111 11.93 10.45 3.70
C ASP A 111 10.55 10.57 3.02
N LYS A 112 10.40 10.01 1.82
CA LYS A 112 9.14 10.00 1.06
C LYS A 112 8.59 8.60 0.84
N ILE A 113 7.34 8.55 0.45
CA ILE A 113 6.66 7.32 0.01
C ILE A 113 6.57 7.34 -1.52
N MET A 114 7.16 6.35 -2.18
CA MET A 114 6.99 6.15 -3.62
C MET A 114 5.63 5.48 -3.88
N ILE A 115 4.84 6.09 -4.76
CA ILE A 115 3.50 5.64 -5.13
C ILE A 115 3.30 5.68 -6.65
N PRO A 116 2.39 4.88 -7.22
CA PRO A 116 2.04 4.99 -8.63
C PRO A 116 1.17 6.22 -8.91
N ASP A 117 1.24 6.72 -10.14
CA ASP A 117 0.37 7.79 -10.61
C ASP A 117 -1.10 7.34 -10.76
N LEU A 118 -1.35 6.05 -10.89
CA LEU A 118 -2.70 5.47 -10.84
C LEU A 118 -3.39 5.81 -9.51
N GLY A 119 -4.51 6.52 -9.57
CA GLY A 119 -5.22 6.98 -8.37
C GLY A 119 -4.59 8.16 -7.65
N THR A 120 -3.57 8.81 -8.26
CA THR A 120 -2.94 10.03 -7.74
C THR A 120 -3.26 11.20 -8.65
N THR A 121 -3.71 12.33 -8.09
CA THR A 121 -4.00 13.54 -8.85
C THR A 121 -3.68 14.81 -8.04
N LEU A 122 -3.36 15.89 -8.76
CA LEU A 122 -3.21 17.24 -8.19
C LEU A 122 -4.52 18.03 -8.21
N ASP A 123 -5.49 17.59 -9.00
CA ASP A 123 -6.79 18.28 -9.17
C ASP A 123 -7.73 18.01 -8.00
N ASP A 124 -7.68 16.78 -7.45
CA ASP A 124 -8.41 16.42 -6.23
C ASP A 124 -7.54 16.62 -4.99
N ASP A 125 -8.03 17.35 -4.01
CA ASP A 125 -7.33 17.60 -2.77
C ASP A 125 -6.96 16.31 -2.04
N TYR A 126 -5.67 16.15 -1.80
CA TYR A 126 -5.08 15.04 -1.04
C TYR A 126 -5.28 13.64 -1.65
N ARG A 127 -5.56 13.52 -2.95
CA ARG A 127 -5.66 12.21 -3.60
C ARG A 127 -4.26 11.65 -3.91
N ALA A 128 -3.84 10.68 -3.11
CA ALA A 128 -2.59 9.94 -3.28
C ALA A 128 -2.88 8.43 -3.28
N SER A 129 -2.32 7.72 -4.25
CA SER A 129 -2.56 6.28 -4.45
C SER A 129 -2.32 5.46 -3.17
N ASP A 130 -3.26 4.59 -2.85
CA ASP A 130 -3.17 3.60 -1.77
C ASP A 130 -2.94 2.16 -2.31
N PHE A 131 -2.90 2.01 -3.63
CA PHE A 131 -2.71 0.70 -4.28
C PHE A 131 -1.42 0.04 -3.86
N CYS A 132 -0.33 0.80 -3.95
CA CYS A 132 1.01 0.32 -3.66
C CYS A 132 1.83 1.48 -3.07
N GLN A 133 2.64 1.18 -2.09
CA GLN A 133 3.51 2.13 -1.41
C GLN A 133 4.87 1.50 -1.16
N LEU A 134 5.93 2.16 -1.58
CA LEU A 134 7.30 1.73 -1.33
C LEU A 134 8.05 2.82 -0.58
N ALA A 135 8.56 2.49 0.60
CA ALA A 135 9.31 3.42 1.43
C ALA A 135 10.18 2.66 2.45
N THR A 136 10.98 3.42 3.20
CA THR A 136 11.64 2.85 4.37
C THR A 136 10.60 2.41 5.41
N SER A 137 10.89 1.36 6.16
CA SER A 137 10.06 0.87 7.27
C SER A 137 9.66 2.01 8.23
N LYS A 138 10.60 2.90 8.53
CA LYS A 138 10.37 4.07 9.39
C LYS A 138 9.28 4.98 8.83
N ILE A 139 9.28 5.27 7.53
CA ILE A 139 8.32 6.16 6.89
C ILE A 139 6.94 5.49 6.77
N LEU A 140 6.86 4.22 6.39
CA LEU A 140 5.58 3.51 6.37
C LEU A 140 4.95 3.40 7.76
N ASN A 141 5.75 3.06 8.79
CA ASN A 141 5.25 3.05 10.17
C ASN A 141 4.79 4.44 10.61
N LYS A 142 5.53 5.50 10.26
CA LYS A 142 5.13 6.88 10.55
C LYS A 142 3.82 7.25 9.87
N PHE A 143 3.60 6.81 8.63
CA PHE A 143 2.35 7.03 7.89
C PHE A 143 1.20 6.27 8.56
N TRP A 144 1.28 4.95 8.60
CA TRP A 144 0.14 4.09 8.94
C TRP A 144 -0.26 4.11 10.43
N ASN A 145 0.72 4.22 11.36
CA ASN A 145 0.43 4.26 12.79
C ASN A 145 -0.23 5.57 13.26
N ASN A 146 -0.24 6.62 12.43
CA ASN A 146 -0.78 7.93 12.80
C ASN A 146 -2.07 8.30 12.06
N ILE A 147 -2.67 7.35 11.33
CA ILE A 147 -3.96 7.54 10.69
C ILE A 147 -5.06 7.09 11.66
N THR A 148 -6.02 7.98 11.92
CA THR A 148 -7.19 7.65 12.73
C THR A 148 -8.19 6.80 11.95
N PHE A 149 -8.95 5.96 12.64
CA PHE A 149 -10.01 5.19 12.01
C PHE A 149 -11.07 6.10 11.40
N TYR A 150 -11.55 5.70 10.24
CA TYR A 150 -12.66 6.33 9.56
C TYR A 150 -13.97 5.99 10.31
N ASP A 151 -14.75 7.02 10.63
CA ASP A 151 -15.97 6.89 11.46
C ASP A 151 -17.28 6.80 10.65
N GLY A 152 -17.18 6.93 9.32
CA GLY A 152 -18.34 6.81 8.43
C GLY A 152 -19.28 8.02 8.37
N LYS A 153 -18.96 9.14 9.00
CA LYS A 153 -19.87 10.31 9.03
C LYS A 153 -20.05 11.02 7.71
N TYR A 154 -19.10 10.90 6.79
CA TYR A 154 -19.14 11.54 5.46
C TYR A 154 -18.54 10.64 4.38
N ALA A 155 -19.02 10.78 3.16
CA ALA A 155 -18.49 10.03 2.02
C ALA A 155 -17.10 10.55 1.65
N ILE A 156 -16.11 9.66 1.59
CA ILE A 156 -14.75 9.96 1.17
C ILE A 156 -14.07 8.70 0.64
N SER A 157 -13.22 8.84 -0.37
CA SER A 157 -12.44 7.71 -0.85
C SER A 157 -11.24 7.43 0.10
N PRO A 158 -10.78 6.17 0.19
CA PRO A 158 -9.62 5.81 1.02
C PRO A 158 -8.37 6.62 0.67
N GLU A 159 -8.08 6.83 -0.62
CA GLU A 159 -6.90 7.55 -1.10
C GLU A 159 -6.82 8.97 -0.53
N ILE A 160 -7.98 9.66 -0.51
CA ILE A 160 -8.07 11.02 0.04
C ILE A 160 -8.00 10.99 1.56
N TYR A 161 -8.76 10.07 2.19
CA TYR A 161 -8.80 9.97 3.66
C TYR A 161 -7.42 9.73 4.25
N LEU A 162 -6.71 8.73 3.74
CA LEU A 162 -5.40 8.32 4.23
C LEU A 162 -4.37 9.45 4.08
N ALA A 163 -4.24 10.03 2.89
CA ALA A 163 -3.28 11.09 2.64
C ALA A 163 -3.60 12.37 3.44
N LYS A 164 -4.88 12.77 3.53
CA LYS A 164 -5.30 13.94 4.29
C LYS A 164 -5.05 13.77 5.79
N ASN A 165 -5.35 12.60 6.36
CA ASN A 165 -5.04 12.31 7.76
C ASN A 165 -3.54 12.42 8.04
N TYR A 166 -2.71 11.84 7.19
CA TYR A 166 -1.27 11.92 7.36
C TYR A 166 -0.75 13.35 7.23
N VAL A 167 -1.07 14.03 6.13
CA VAL A 167 -0.49 15.34 5.82
C VAL A 167 -1.07 16.45 6.70
N VAL A 168 -2.40 16.53 6.82
CA VAL A 168 -3.06 17.62 7.54
C VAL A 168 -3.16 17.34 9.03
N ASN A 169 -3.69 16.16 9.41
CA ASN A 169 -3.98 15.89 10.81
C ASN A 169 -2.73 15.54 11.62
N PHE A 170 -1.82 14.74 11.05
CA PHE A 170 -0.61 14.32 11.74
C PHE A 170 0.58 15.26 11.50
N MET A 171 0.93 15.55 10.23
CA MET A 171 2.08 16.40 9.91
C MET A 171 1.78 17.90 10.05
N LYS A 172 0.51 18.29 10.29
CA LYS A 172 0.06 19.69 10.46
C LYS A 172 0.40 20.60 9.26
N ASP A 173 0.54 20.03 8.07
CA ASP A 173 0.80 20.78 6.84
C ASP A 173 -0.52 21.07 6.11
N THR A 174 -0.98 22.31 6.15
CA THR A 174 -2.27 22.76 5.60
C THR A 174 -2.13 23.53 4.30
N LYS A 175 -0.94 23.55 3.69
CA LYS A 175 -0.74 24.20 2.40
C LYS A 175 -1.53 23.50 1.30
N PRO A 176 -1.82 24.18 0.18
CA PRO A 176 -2.52 23.57 -0.96
C PRO A 176 -1.83 22.28 -1.43
N TRP A 177 -2.63 21.27 -1.76
CA TRP A 177 -2.16 19.93 -2.11
C TRP A 177 -1.12 19.91 -3.23
N ASN A 178 -1.35 20.66 -4.30
CA ASN A 178 -0.42 20.80 -5.43
C ASN A 178 0.95 21.42 -5.04
N LYS A 179 1.07 22.00 -3.86
CA LYS A 179 2.34 22.56 -3.34
C LYS A 179 3.08 21.60 -2.41
N ILE A 180 2.36 20.65 -1.80
CA ILE A 180 2.94 19.80 -0.76
C ILE A 180 2.96 18.31 -1.10
N MET A 181 2.24 17.84 -2.11
CA MET A 181 2.21 16.42 -2.49
C MET A 181 3.64 15.88 -2.65
N ASN A 182 4.46 16.54 -3.44
CA ASN A 182 5.84 16.13 -3.70
C ASN A 182 6.78 16.22 -2.48
N LYS A 183 6.34 16.81 -1.36
CA LYS A 183 7.08 16.79 -0.11
C LYS A 183 7.00 15.44 0.58
N TYR A 184 5.86 14.76 0.45
CA TYR A 184 5.56 13.52 1.16
C TYR A 184 5.57 12.28 0.26
N PHE A 185 5.27 12.48 -1.03
CA PHE A 185 5.14 11.40 -2.00
C PHE A 185 6.06 11.62 -3.20
N HIS A 186 6.59 10.53 -3.72
CA HIS A 186 7.31 10.46 -4.98
C HIS A 186 6.48 9.63 -5.95
N VAL A 187 5.97 10.28 -7.00
CA VAL A 187 5.02 9.65 -7.94
C VAL A 187 5.77 9.10 -9.13
N MET A 188 5.55 7.83 -9.44
CA MET A 188 6.12 7.11 -10.57
C MET A 188 5.00 6.53 -11.43
N LYS A 189 5.31 6.14 -12.67
CA LYS A 189 4.32 5.60 -13.59
C LYS A 189 3.89 4.18 -13.21
N TYR A 190 2.57 3.94 -13.06
CA TYR A 190 2.06 2.62 -12.71
C TYR A 190 2.36 1.58 -13.78
N HIS A 191 2.32 1.99 -15.06
CA HIS A 191 2.49 1.10 -16.19
C HIS A 191 3.95 0.78 -16.51
N SER A 192 4.80 1.82 -16.69
CA SER A 192 6.21 1.63 -17.09
C SER A 192 7.13 1.31 -15.92
N ASP A 193 6.90 1.96 -14.77
CA ASP A 193 7.85 1.92 -13.65
C ASP A 193 7.49 0.84 -12.63
N PHE A 194 6.22 0.76 -12.22
CA PHE A 194 5.75 -0.31 -11.34
C PHE A 194 5.41 -1.59 -12.10
N GLN A 195 4.95 -1.49 -13.35
CA GLN A 195 4.43 -2.60 -14.14
C GLN A 195 3.29 -3.34 -13.40
N ILE A 196 2.30 -2.55 -12.97
CA ILE A 196 1.16 -3.09 -12.22
C ILE A 196 0.20 -3.80 -13.16
N GLU A 197 -0.16 -5.04 -12.79
CA GLU A 197 -1.31 -5.76 -13.32
C GLU A 197 -2.34 -5.92 -12.19
N PHE A 198 -3.60 -5.58 -12.48
CA PHE A 198 -4.65 -5.56 -11.49
C PHE A 198 -5.99 -5.92 -12.15
N GLU A 199 -6.65 -6.97 -11.68
CA GLU A 199 -7.86 -7.53 -12.27
C GLU A 199 -8.95 -6.48 -12.56
N LYS A 200 -9.15 -5.55 -11.66
CA LYS A 200 -10.17 -4.50 -11.84
C LYS A 200 -9.83 -3.47 -12.92
N LEU A 201 -8.56 -3.32 -13.28
CA LEU A 201 -8.16 -2.40 -14.36
C LEU A 201 -8.40 -3.01 -15.72
N ASP A 202 -8.28 -4.31 -15.86
CA ASP A 202 -8.53 -5.02 -17.12
C ASP A 202 -10.01 -4.99 -17.50
N SER A 203 -10.90 -4.88 -16.51
CA SER A 203 -12.35 -4.78 -16.70
C SER A 203 -12.88 -3.34 -16.80
N ASP A 204 -12.05 -2.32 -16.56
CA ASP A 204 -12.45 -0.91 -16.60
C ASP A 204 -11.91 -0.24 -17.86
N GLU A 205 -12.82 0.15 -18.79
CA GLU A 205 -12.46 0.79 -20.07
C GLU A 205 -11.57 2.03 -19.91
N ARG A 206 -11.61 2.74 -18.75
CA ARG A 206 -10.76 3.89 -18.45
C ARG A 206 -9.28 3.53 -18.33
N TYR A 207 -8.98 2.26 -18.09
CA TYR A 207 -7.63 1.73 -17.87
C TYR A 207 -7.28 0.59 -18.85
N SER A 208 -8.22 0.17 -19.73
CA SER A 208 -7.94 -0.81 -20.79
C SER A 208 -6.82 -0.30 -21.70
N ARG A 209 -5.90 -1.18 -22.01
CA ARG A 209 -4.71 -0.93 -22.83
C ARG A 209 -5.05 -0.92 -24.32
#